data_9d2a78e7bf47726c5481229157e9245b
#
_entry.id   9d2a78e7bf47726c5481229157e9245b
#
_cell.length_a   1.000
_cell.length_b   1.000
_cell.length_c   1.000
_cell.angle_alpha   90.00
_cell.angle_beta   90.00
_cell.angle_gamma   90.00
#
_symmetry.space_group_name_H-M   'P 1'
#
loop_
_entity.id
_entity.type
_entity.pdbx_description
1 polymer ?
#
loop_
_entity_poly.entity_id
_entity_poly.type
_entity_poly.pdbx_seq_one_letter_code
_entity_poly.pdbx_strand_id
1 'polypeptide(L)'
;MLQLSERTLGDWLEHWAEVTPDKEYIVYSDRNLRFTWKQFNERVDHMAKGLLAIGVKKDTHVGIWARNVPDWLTFLYACAKIGAVAVTVNTNYKQAELEYLCENSDMHTLCIVDGEKDSNFVEMTYTMLPELKLFERGHMKSKRFPHMRNVVYIGQEKYRGMYNTAEILLLGSNIDDEELIKAKKLVSCHDTVNMQYTSGTTGFPKGVMLTHYNIANNGFLTGEHMKFTADDKLCVCVPLFHCFGVVLATMNCLTHGCTQVMIERFDPLLVLASIHKERCTALYGVPTMFIAELHHPMFPMFDLSSLRTGIMAGSLCPVELMKQVEEKMFMRVTSVYGLTEASPGMTHSRIDDDPEVRYTTVGHDFEFTEVKVIDPNTGEECPVGVQGEMCNRGYNTMKGYYKNPEATAEVIDANGFLHSGDLGVKDENGNYRITGRIKDMIIRGGENIYPREIEEFLYKMPGIKDVQVAGVPSKKYGEAVGAFIILHEGYTMNEFDVREFCQGKIARYKIPKYIFFVKEFSMTGSGKIQKFKLKDLSLKLCAEQGIEII
;
A
#
# COMPACT_ATOMS: atom_id res chain seq x y z
N MET A 1 -2.33 14.98 25.89
CA MET A 1 -2.79 13.58 25.87
C MET A 1 -3.27 13.29 24.46
N LEU A 2 -2.78 12.25 23.82
CA LEU A 2 -3.22 11.85 22.48
C LEU A 2 -4.73 11.57 22.50
N GLN A 3 -5.42 11.97 21.45
CA GLN A 3 -6.85 11.76 21.26
C GLN A 3 -7.15 11.51 19.79
N LEU A 4 -8.02 10.54 19.52
CA LEU A 4 -8.50 10.31 18.17
C LEU A 4 -9.42 11.46 17.71
N SER A 5 -9.27 11.85 16.45
CA SER A 5 -10.02 12.94 15.83
C SER A 5 -11.29 12.42 15.17
N GLU A 6 -12.40 13.15 15.33
CA GLU A 6 -13.66 12.92 14.62
C GLU A 6 -13.81 13.80 13.36
N ARG A 7 -12.73 14.47 12.94
CA ARG A 7 -12.74 15.24 11.68
C ARG A 7 -12.77 14.33 10.47
N THR A 8 -13.57 14.72 9.48
CA THR A 8 -13.51 14.12 8.15
C THR A 8 -12.23 14.55 7.42
N LEU A 9 -11.88 13.89 6.31
CA LEU A 9 -10.74 14.32 5.47
C LEU A 9 -10.98 15.73 4.91
N GLY A 10 -12.24 16.07 4.62
CA GLY A 10 -12.62 17.42 4.18
C GLY A 10 -12.36 18.47 5.27
N ASP A 11 -12.74 18.18 6.53
CA ASP A 11 -12.52 19.09 7.65
C ASP A 11 -11.03 19.32 7.93
N TRP A 12 -10.19 18.27 7.81
CA TRP A 12 -8.75 18.40 7.95
C TRP A 12 -8.14 19.30 6.87
N LEU A 13 -8.56 19.13 5.62
CA LEU A 13 -8.08 19.94 4.51
C LEU A 13 -8.47 21.42 4.68
N GLU A 14 -9.71 21.70 5.07
CA GLU A 14 -10.21 23.05 5.34
C GLU A 14 -9.49 23.70 6.52
N HIS A 15 -9.25 22.94 7.58
CA HIS A 15 -8.50 23.42 8.74
C HIS A 15 -7.12 23.98 8.34
N TRP A 16 -6.33 23.25 7.54
CA TRP A 16 -5.02 23.72 7.14
C TRP A 16 -5.09 24.85 6.10
N ALA A 17 -6.11 24.86 5.25
CA ALA A 17 -6.37 25.96 4.33
C ALA A 17 -6.71 27.28 5.06
N GLU A 18 -7.26 27.20 6.28
CA GLU A 18 -7.52 28.36 7.15
C GLU A 18 -6.29 28.75 8.00
N VAL A 19 -5.62 27.76 8.60
CA VAL A 19 -4.52 28.00 9.56
C VAL A 19 -3.21 28.39 8.87
N THR A 20 -2.89 27.71 7.74
CA THR A 20 -1.65 27.94 6.98
C THR A 20 -1.90 28.04 5.48
N PRO A 21 -2.72 29.02 5.01
CA PRO A 21 -3.22 29.10 3.64
C PRO A 21 -2.13 29.11 2.57
N ASP A 22 -1.03 29.80 2.84
CA ASP A 22 0.04 30.05 1.87
C ASP A 22 1.17 29.02 1.91
N LYS A 23 1.09 28.05 2.84
CA LYS A 23 2.07 26.99 2.94
C LYS A 23 1.84 25.94 1.83
N GLU A 24 2.94 25.47 1.23
CA GLU A 24 2.89 24.39 0.24
C GLU A 24 2.34 23.09 0.85
N TYR A 25 1.38 22.48 0.17
CA TYR A 25 0.86 21.18 0.52
C TYR A 25 1.28 20.10 -0.46
N ILE A 26 1.05 20.32 -1.76
CA ILE A 26 1.38 19.36 -2.83
C ILE A 26 2.43 19.97 -3.75
N VAL A 27 3.54 19.25 -3.95
CA VAL A 27 4.65 19.67 -4.80
C VAL A 27 5.02 18.54 -5.75
N TYR A 28 5.01 18.82 -7.05
CA TYR A 28 5.61 17.99 -8.10
C TYR A 28 6.89 18.68 -8.58
N SER A 29 8.02 18.24 -8.04
CA SER A 29 9.32 18.90 -8.22
C SER A 29 9.84 18.83 -9.67
N ASP A 30 9.53 17.76 -10.38
CA ASP A 30 9.93 17.50 -11.77
C ASP A 30 9.36 18.51 -12.78
N ARG A 31 8.16 19.04 -12.51
CA ARG A 31 7.44 19.98 -13.40
C ARG A 31 7.13 21.31 -12.75
N ASN A 32 7.69 21.57 -11.57
CA ASN A 32 7.47 22.78 -10.77
C ASN A 32 5.98 23.12 -10.54
N LEU A 33 5.14 22.10 -10.39
CA LEU A 33 3.72 22.26 -10.05
C LEU A 33 3.59 22.26 -8.53
N ARG A 34 3.00 23.34 -7.98
CA ARG A 34 2.87 23.54 -6.54
C ARG A 34 1.48 24.04 -6.21
N PHE A 35 0.92 23.52 -5.13
CA PHE A 35 -0.31 24.02 -4.54
C PHE A 35 -0.09 24.33 -3.07
N THR A 36 -0.50 25.52 -2.64
CA THR A 36 -0.64 25.81 -1.22
C THR A 36 -1.89 25.11 -0.67
N TRP A 37 -2.02 25.04 0.67
CA TRP A 37 -3.20 24.47 1.30
C TRP A 37 -4.49 25.12 0.80
N LYS A 38 -4.52 26.46 0.72
CA LYS A 38 -5.66 27.22 0.21
C LYS A 38 -5.96 26.90 -1.25
N GLN A 39 -4.96 26.96 -2.12
CA GLN A 39 -5.13 26.68 -3.55
C GLN A 39 -5.61 25.24 -3.80
N PHE A 40 -5.08 24.28 -3.03
CA PHE A 40 -5.48 22.90 -3.18
C PHE A 40 -6.91 22.68 -2.66
N ASN A 41 -7.28 23.30 -1.52
CA ASN A 41 -8.64 23.24 -1.00
C ASN A 41 -9.67 23.84 -1.97
N GLU A 42 -9.38 25.01 -2.57
CA GLU A 42 -10.23 25.64 -3.59
C GLU A 42 -10.39 24.72 -4.82
N ARG A 43 -9.30 24.07 -5.27
CA ARG A 43 -9.35 23.12 -6.38
C ARG A 43 -10.24 21.91 -6.03
N VAL A 44 -10.13 21.39 -4.82
CA VAL A 44 -10.97 20.29 -4.32
C VAL A 44 -12.45 20.70 -4.26
N ASP A 45 -12.77 21.91 -3.81
CA ASP A 45 -14.15 22.41 -3.79
C ASP A 45 -14.75 22.51 -5.19
N HIS A 46 -14.00 23.02 -6.17
CA HIS A 46 -14.44 23.03 -7.56
C HIS A 46 -14.66 21.63 -8.13
N MET A 47 -13.76 20.69 -7.81
CA MET A 47 -13.89 19.29 -8.22
C MET A 47 -15.11 18.63 -7.55
N ALA A 48 -15.35 18.87 -6.27
CA ALA A 48 -16.48 18.34 -5.53
C ALA A 48 -17.81 18.81 -6.14
N LYS A 49 -17.92 20.10 -6.45
CA LYS A 49 -19.07 20.66 -7.19
C LYS A 49 -19.20 20.03 -8.58
N GLY A 50 -18.10 19.82 -9.31
CA GLY A 50 -18.10 19.17 -10.61
C GLY A 50 -18.60 17.72 -10.55
N LEU A 51 -18.21 16.98 -9.50
CA LEU A 51 -18.73 15.64 -9.25
C LEU A 51 -20.23 15.65 -8.94
N LEU A 52 -20.72 16.63 -8.13
CA LEU A 52 -22.16 16.81 -7.91
C LEU A 52 -22.90 17.09 -9.23
N ALA A 53 -22.35 17.92 -10.11
CA ALA A 53 -22.93 18.26 -11.41
C ALA A 53 -23.12 17.04 -12.33
N ILE A 54 -22.27 16.02 -12.22
CA ILE A 54 -22.39 14.76 -12.99
C ILE A 54 -23.11 13.65 -12.22
N GLY A 55 -23.81 13.99 -11.11
CA GLY A 55 -24.68 13.08 -10.36
C GLY A 55 -23.99 12.24 -9.29
N VAL A 56 -22.72 12.51 -8.95
CA VAL A 56 -22.05 11.89 -7.80
C VAL A 56 -22.61 12.51 -6.52
N LYS A 57 -22.93 11.69 -5.54
CA LYS A 57 -23.48 12.11 -4.25
C LYS A 57 -23.01 11.18 -3.14
N LYS A 58 -23.47 11.39 -1.93
CA LYS A 58 -23.16 10.51 -0.78
C LYS A 58 -23.39 9.04 -1.14
N ASP A 59 -22.49 8.17 -0.71
CA ASP A 59 -22.47 6.72 -0.94
C ASP A 59 -22.32 6.32 -2.44
N THR A 60 -22.01 7.28 -3.32
CA THR A 60 -21.68 6.97 -4.72
C THR A 60 -20.21 6.54 -4.84
N HIS A 61 -19.94 5.48 -5.58
CA HIS A 61 -18.59 4.94 -5.76
C HIS A 61 -17.90 5.55 -6.97
N VAL A 62 -16.72 6.15 -6.73
CA VAL A 62 -15.88 6.81 -7.74
C VAL A 62 -14.54 6.10 -7.81
N GLY A 63 -14.28 5.39 -8.90
CA GLY A 63 -13.02 4.71 -9.15
C GLY A 63 -11.93 5.68 -9.56
N ILE A 64 -10.74 5.56 -8.97
CA ILE A 64 -9.55 6.32 -9.37
C ILE A 64 -8.51 5.32 -9.88
N TRP A 65 -8.39 5.22 -11.20
CA TRP A 65 -7.47 4.33 -11.89
C TRP A 65 -6.34 5.12 -12.53
N ALA A 66 -5.43 5.54 -11.69
CA ALA A 66 -4.33 6.42 -12.08
C ALA A 66 -3.09 6.20 -11.21
N ARG A 67 -1.92 6.50 -11.76
CA ARG A 67 -0.68 6.70 -11.01
C ARG A 67 -0.79 7.97 -10.16
N ASN A 68 0.25 8.34 -9.41
CA ASN A 68 0.22 9.50 -8.50
C ASN A 68 0.18 10.85 -9.28
N VAL A 69 -0.78 11.02 -10.19
CA VAL A 69 -0.97 12.28 -10.94
C VAL A 69 -1.54 13.39 -10.05
N PRO A 70 -1.35 14.67 -10.40
CA PRO A 70 -1.78 15.79 -9.55
C PRO A 70 -3.24 15.75 -9.10
N ASP A 71 -4.14 15.31 -9.99
CA ASP A 71 -5.57 15.27 -9.69
C ASP A 71 -6.03 14.02 -8.93
N TRP A 72 -5.15 13.07 -8.66
CA TRP A 72 -5.50 11.87 -7.90
C TRP A 72 -6.05 12.24 -6.51
N LEU A 73 -5.30 13.06 -5.77
CA LEU A 73 -5.72 13.55 -4.46
C LEU A 73 -6.89 14.53 -4.55
N THR A 74 -6.97 15.31 -5.63
CA THR A 74 -8.11 16.21 -5.87
C THR A 74 -9.42 15.41 -5.93
N PHE A 75 -9.46 14.27 -6.66
CA PHE A 75 -10.63 13.39 -6.70
C PHE A 75 -10.91 12.73 -5.35
N LEU A 76 -9.90 12.24 -4.64
CA LEU A 76 -10.06 11.64 -3.30
C LEU A 76 -10.75 12.60 -2.33
N TYR A 77 -10.21 13.81 -2.19
CA TYR A 77 -10.75 14.80 -1.25
C TYR A 77 -12.10 15.38 -1.72
N ALA A 78 -12.32 15.48 -3.02
CA ALA A 78 -13.62 15.88 -3.56
C ALA A 78 -14.70 14.84 -3.19
N CYS A 79 -14.41 13.54 -3.37
CA CYS A 79 -15.30 12.47 -2.90
C CYS A 79 -15.52 12.56 -1.40
N ALA A 80 -14.46 12.74 -0.62
CA ALA A 80 -14.54 12.85 0.83
C ALA A 80 -15.43 14.01 1.30
N LYS A 81 -15.39 15.17 0.63
CA LYS A 81 -16.23 16.33 0.98
C LYS A 81 -17.71 16.14 0.73
N ILE A 82 -18.09 15.33 -0.25
CA ILE A 82 -19.49 15.10 -0.60
C ILE A 82 -20.04 13.73 -0.15
N GLY A 83 -19.24 12.98 0.64
CA GLY A 83 -19.59 11.67 1.17
C GLY A 83 -19.60 10.54 0.13
N ALA A 84 -19.01 10.76 -1.04
CA ALA A 84 -18.78 9.70 -2.02
C ALA A 84 -17.59 8.81 -1.60
N VAL A 85 -17.59 7.56 -2.05
CA VAL A 85 -16.55 6.58 -1.74
C VAL A 85 -15.52 6.54 -2.86
N ALA A 86 -14.26 6.89 -2.56
CA ALA A 86 -13.16 6.73 -3.49
C ALA A 86 -12.73 5.26 -3.55
N VAL A 87 -12.93 4.60 -4.68
CA VAL A 87 -12.49 3.24 -4.94
C VAL A 87 -11.13 3.30 -5.62
N THR A 88 -10.08 2.87 -4.91
CA THR A 88 -8.73 2.91 -5.45
C THR A 88 -8.48 1.70 -6.35
N VAL A 89 -8.04 1.96 -7.59
CA VAL A 89 -7.85 0.92 -8.60
C VAL A 89 -6.36 0.71 -8.87
N ASN A 90 -5.90 -0.53 -8.71
CA ASN A 90 -4.50 -0.89 -8.96
C ASN A 90 -4.14 -0.68 -10.44
N THR A 91 -3.11 0.12 -10.70
CA THR A 91 -2.67 0.46 -12.06
C THR A 91 -2.11 -0.72 -12.88
N ASN A 92 -1.81 -1.84 -12.23
CA ASN A 92 -1.38 -3.06 -12.92
C ASN A 92 -2.54 -3.99 -13.32
N TYR A 93 -3.78 -3.65 -12.98
CA TYR A 93 -4.93 -4.48 -13.36
C TYR A 93 -5.06 -4.56 -14.88
N LYS A 94 -5.33 -5.77 -15.35
CA LYS A 94 -5.67 -6.06 -16.74
C LYS A 94 -7.20 -6.07 -16.91
N GLN A 95 -7.65 -6.27 -18.12
CA GLN A 95 -9.05 -6.15 -18.52
C GLN A 95 -10.03 -6.89 -17.58
N ALA A 96 -9.78 -8.17 -17.30
CA ALA A 96 -10.67 -8.99 -16.48
C ALA A 96 -10.75 -8.53 -15.02
N GLU A 97 -9.62 -8.07 -14.46
CA GLU A 97 -9.55 -7.56 -13.08
C GLU A 97 -10.28 -6.23 -12.94
N LEU A 98 -10.13 -5.34 -13.94
CA LEU A 98 -10.84 -4.06 -13.99
C LEU A 98 -12.35 -4.28 -14.08
N GLU A 99 -12.79 -5.15 -14.99
CA GLU A 99 -14.21 -5.49 -15.19
C GLU A 99 -14.83 -6.04 -13.91
N TYR A 100 -14.15 -6.98 -13.25
CA TYR A 100 -14.58 -7.51 -11.96
C TYR A 100 -14.72 -6.41 -10.90
N LEU A 101 -13.71 -5.55 -10.77
CA LEU A 101 -13.73 -4.48 -9.78
C LEU A 101 -14.88 -3.51 -10.04
N CYS A 102 -15.07 -3.06 -11.28
CA CYS A 102 -16.16 -2.14 -11.65
C CYS A 102 -17.54 -2.72 -11.38
N GLU A 103 -17.73 -4.03 -11.64
CA GLU A 103 -18.99 -4.74 -11.37
C GLU A 103 -19.22 -4.93 -9.88
N ASN A 104 -18.22 -5.46 -9.15
CA ASN A 104 -18.34 -5.76 -7.73
C ASN A 104 -18.53 -4.50 -6.87
N SER A 105 -17.84 -3.40 -7.22
CA SER A 105 -17.91 -2.14 -6.48
C SER A 105 -19.13 -1.27 -6.81
N ASP A 106 -20.08 -1.67 -7.67
CA ASP A 106 -21.16 -0.80 -8.13
C ASP A 106 -20.66 0.57 -8.62
N MET A 107 -19.58 0.55 -9.38
CA MET A 107 -18.90 1.74 -9.84
C MET A 107 -19.86 2.68 -10.60
N HIS A 108 -19.96 3.92 -10.14
CA HIS A 108 -20.77 4.95 -10.79
C HIS A 108 -19.94 5.81 -11.75
N THR A 109 -18.76 6.19 -11.32
CA THR A 109 -17.85 7.03 -12.10
C THR A 109 -16.47 6.42 -12.07
N LEU A 110 -15.81 6.29 -13.23
CA LEU A 110 -14.44 5.80 -13.36
C LEU A 110 -13.54 6.91 -13.85
N CYS A 111 -12.57 7.33 -13.05
CA CYS A 111 -11.56 8.31 -13.40
C CYS A 111 -10.29 7.59 -13.85
N ILE A 112 -9.81 7.89 -15.07
CA ILE A 112 -8.69 7.19 -15.70
C ILE A 112 -7.62 8.16 -16.21
N VAL A 113 -6.38 7.69 -16.34
CA VAL A 113 -5.31 8.32 -17.12
C VAL A 113 -5.11 7.58 -18.47
N ASP A 114 -4.13 8.00 -19.26
CA ASP A 114 -3.74 7.38 -20.52
C ASP A 114 -3.38 5.89 -20.41
N GLY A 115 -2.61 5.53 -19.38
CA GLY A 115 -2.18 4.16 -19.19
C GLY A 115 -1.01 3.98 -18.21
N GLU A 116 -0.58 2.74 -18.07
CA GLU A 116 0.58 2.37 -17.27
C GLU A 116 1.33 1.22 -17.93
N LYS A 117 2.65 1.35 -18.11
CA LYS A 117 3.51 0.37 -18.78
C LYS A 117 2.94 -0.03 -20.16
N ASP A 118 2.57 -1.30 -20.30
CA ASP A 118 2.02 -1.92 -21.51
C ASP A 118 0.48 -1.87 -21.60
N SER A 119 -0.19 -1.19 -20.67
CA SER A 119 -1.64 -1.10 -20.59
C SER A 119 -2.15 0.29 -20.97
N ASN A 120 -2.95 0.36 -22.05
CA ASN A 120 -3.67 1.57 -22.46
C ASN A 120 -5.04 1.60 -21.78
N PHE A 121 -5.22 2.47 -20.76
CA PHE A 121 -6.43 2.52 -19.96
C PHE A 121 -7.65 3.03 -20.75
N VAL A 122 -7.42 3.91 -21.70
CA VAL A 122 -8.49 4.43 -22.57
C VAL A 122 -9.06 3.32 -23.45
N GLU A 123 -8.20 2.52 -24.09
CA GLU A 123 -8.63 1.38 -24.92
C GLU A 123 -9.29 0.29 -24.09
N MET A 124 -8.75 -0.04 -22.93
CA MET A 124 -9.35 -1.01 -22.00
C MET A 124 -10.73 -0.54 -21.53
N THR A 125 -10.88 0.76 -21.26
CA THR A 125 -12.18 1.33 -20.88
C THR A 125 -13.19 1.25 -22.02
N TYR A 126 -12.81 1.55 -23.27
CA TYR A 126 -13.70 1.39 -24.42
C TYR A 126 -14.04 -0.08 -24.71
N THR A 127 -13.14 -1.01 -24.41
CA THR A 127 -13.40 -2.44 -24.54
C THR A 127 -14.45 -2.89 -23.49
N MET A 128 -14.31 -2.40 -22.26
CA MET A 128 -15.25 -2.69 -21.18
C MET A 128 -16.62 -2.01 -21.39
N LEU A 129 -16.62 -0.77 -21.87
CA LEU A 129 -17.78 0.11 -22.02
C LEU A 129 -17.92 0.63 -23.45
N PRO A 130 -18.24 -0.23 -24.43
CA PRO A 130 -18.40 0.19 -25.82
C PRO A 130 -19.55 1.20 -26.00
N GLU A 131 -20.50 1.22 -25.05
CA GLU A 131 -21.61 2.16 -24.99
C GLU A 131 -21.17 3.63 -24.88
N LEU A 132 -19.97 3.91 -24.36
CA LEU A 132 -19.42 5.28 -24.29
C LEU A 132 -19.40 5.99 -25.66
N LYS A 133 -19.26 5.21 -26.75
CA LYS A 133 -19.27 5.76 -28.12
C LYS A 133 -20.68 6.03 -28.65
N LEU A 134 -21.71 5.49 -28.01
CA LEU A 134 -23.10 5.51 -28.47
C LEU A 134 -23.97 6.55 -27.75
N PHE A 135 -23.69 6.80 -26.48
CA PHE A 135 -24.45 7.70 -25.63
C PHE A 135 -23.79 9.07 -25.46
N GLU A 136 -24.58 10.06 -25.15
CA GLU A 136 -24.09 11.34 -24.64
C GLU A 136 -23.48 11.16 -23.24
N ARG A 137 -22.54 12.02 -22.89
CA ARG A 137 -21.89 12.03 -21.59
C ARG A 137 -22.92 12.19 -20.47
N GLY A 138 -22.77 11.43 -19.38
CA GLY A 138 -23.71 11.41 -18.26
C GLY A 138 -24.99 10.61 -18.50
N HIS A 139 -25.25 10.17 -19.73
CA HIS A 139 -26.46 9.40 -20.09
C HIS A 139 -26.17 7.95 -20.49
N MET A 140 -24.95 7.48 -20.27
CA MET A 140 -24.55 6.11 -20.58
C MET A 140 -25.39 5.09 -19.80
N LYS A 141 -25.79 4.02 -20.49
CA LYS A 141 -26.50 2.87 -19.91
C LYS A 141 -25.79 1.60 -20.38
N SER A 142 -25.20 0.88 -19.45
CA SER A 142 -24.62 -0.44 -19.70
C SER A 142 -25.48 -1.51 -19.01
N LYS A 143 -25.75 -2.61 -19.73
CA LYS A 143 -26.43 -3.77 -19.13
C LYS A 143 -25.54 -4.51 -18.16
N ARG A 144 -24.23 -4.57 -18.46
CA ARG A 144 -23.26 -5.26 -17.62
C ARG A 144 -22.87 -4.45 -16.38
N PHE A 145 -22.79 -3.13 -16.53
CA PHE A 145 -22.42 -2.23 -15.44
C PHE A 145 -23.59 -1.26 -15.15
N PRO A 146 -24.66 -1.72 -14.50
CA PRO A 146 -25.91 -0.97 -14.37
C PRO A 146 -25.79 0.31 -13.54
N HIS A 147 -24.76 0.43 -12.71
CA HIS A 147 -24.47 1.61 -11.89
C HIS A 147 -23.57 2.63 -12.61
N MET A 148 -22.78 2.21 -13.60
CA MET A 148 -21.85 3.07 -14.33
C MET A 148 -22.59 4.15 -15.12
N ARG A 149 -22.19 5.41 -14.90
CA ARG A 149 -22.76 6.60 -15.58
C ARG A 149 -21.70 7.40 -16.31
N ASN A 150 -20.54 7.55 -15.70
CA ASN A 150 -19.52 8.47 -16.16
C ASN A 150 -18.15 7.80 -16.26
N VAL A 151 -17.38 8.25 -17.24
CA VAL A 151 -15.94 8.08 -17.27
C VAL A 151 -15.32 9.47 -17.37
N VAL A 152 -14.30 9.72 -16.54
CA VAL A 152 -13.55 10.97 -16.50
C VAL A 152 -12.10 10.70 -16.85
N TYR A 153 -11.60 11.33 -17.90
CA TYR A 153 -10.19 11.31 -18.22
C TYR A 153 -9.44 12.34 -17.37
N ILE A 154 -8.48 11.90 -16.60
CA ILE A 154 -7.63 12.77 -15.77
C ILE A 154 -6.56 13.38 -16.67
N GLY A 155 -6.86 14.53 -17.24
CA GLY A 155 -6.03 15.24 -18.21
C GLY A 155 -6.85 16.26 -18.98
N GLN A 156 -6.29 16.75 -20.09
CA GLN A 156 -6.93 17.77 -20.94
C GLN A 156 -7.47 17.19 -22.24
N GLU A 157 -7.02 15.99 -22.63
CA GLU A 157 -7.44 15.32 -23.86
C GLU A 157 -8.94 15.02 -23.82
N LYS A 158 -9.54 15.00 -25.02
CA LYS A 158 -10.97 14.74 -25.20
C LYS A 158 -11.19 13.39 -25.84
N TYR A 159 -11.90 12.53 -25.13
CA TYR A 159 -12.32 11.22 -25.61
C TYR A 159 -13.83 11.16 -25.73
N ARG A 160 -14.33 10.48 -26.78
CA ARG A 160 -15.76 10.38 -27.01
C ARG A 160 -16.48 9.67 -25.83
N GLY A 161 -17.53 10.28 -25.33
CA GLY A 161 -18.32 9.75 -24.21
C GLY A 161 -17.71 9.95 -22.84
N MET A 162 -16.47 10.46 -22.74
CA MET A 162 -15.78 10.76 -21.49
C MET A 162 -15.78 12.26 -21.21
N TYR A 163 -15.87 12.64 -19.93
CA TYR A 163 -15.49 13.96 -19.46
C TYR A 163 -13.96 14.03 -19.33
N ASN A 164 -13.39 15.22 -19.28
CA ASN A 164 -12.03 15.42 -18.81
C ASN A 164 -11.98 16.31 -17.55
N THR A 165 -10.84 16.39 -16.88
CA THR A 165 -10.69 17.15 -15.63
C THR A 165 -11.14 18.61 -15.78
N ALA A 166 -10.76 19.28 -16.88
CA ALA A 166 -11.13 20.68 -17.11
C ALA A 166 -12.64 20.88 -17.25
N GLU A 167 -13.31 19.95 -17.93
CA GLU A 167 -14.77 19.97 -18.08
C GLU A 167 -15.49 19.75 -16.74
N ILE A 168 -15.00 18.85 -15.88
CA ILE A 168 -15.56 18.64 -14.54
C ILE A 168 -15.43 19.91 -13.70
N LEU A 169 -14.26 20.54 -13.69
CA LEU A 169 -14.04 21.80 -12.98
C LEU A 169 -14.95 22.91 -13.50
N LEU A 170 -15.15 22.99 -14.82
CA LEU A 170 -16.05 23.98 -15.44
C LEU A 170 -17.51 23.71 -15.05
N LEU A 171 -17.96 22.45 -15.05
CA LEU A 171 -19.31 22.10 -14.59
C LEU A 171 -19.50 22.48 -13.12
N GLY A 172 -18.49 22.34 -12.30
CA GLY A 172 -18.49 22.75 -10.89
C GLY A 172 -18.75 24.25 -10.69
N SER A 173 -18.34 25.10 -11.65
CA SER A 173 -18.60 26.54 -11.57
C SER A 173 -20.10 26.90 -11.70
N ASN A 174 -20.94 25.98 -12.15
CA ASN A 174 -22.38 26.17 -12.25
C ASN A 174 -23.14 25.65 -11.00
N ILE A 175 -22.45 25.09 -10.03
CA ILE A 175 -23.04 24.59 -8.79
C ILE A 175 -22.81 25.63 -7.69
N ASP A 176 -23.88 26.02 -7.01
CA ASP A 176 -23.81 26.99 -5.92
C ASP A 176 -23.03 26.44 -4.72
N ASP A 177 -22.38 27.36 -3.98
CA ASP A 177 -21.66 26.99 -2.75
C ASP A 177 -22.56 26.34 -1.72
N GLU A 178 -23.82 26.76 -1.66
CA GLU A 178 -24.82 26.17 -0.76
C GLU A 178 -25.05 24.68 -1.00
N GLU A 179 -24.99 24.21 -2.25
CA GLU A 179 -25.14 22.77 -2.56
C GLU A 179 -23.94 21.97 -2.02
N LEU A 180 -22.73 22.49 -2.16
CA LEU A 180 -21.55 21.87 -1.56
C LEU A 180 -21.65 21.85 -0.03
N ILE A 181 -22.05 22.97 0.59
CA ILE A 181 -22.24 23.07 2.05
C ILE A 181 -23.29 22.06 2.53
N LYS A 182 -24.41 21.90 1.80
CA LYS A 182 -25.41 20.89 2.14
C LYS A 182 -24.85 19.47 2.05
N ALA A 183 -24.08 19.17 0.99
CA ALA A 183 -23.46 17.85 0.84
C ALA A 183 -22.47 17.56 1.99
N LYS A 184 -21.60 18.51 2.33
CA LYS A 184 -20.64 18.38 3.45
C LYS A 184 -21.32 18.07 4.78
N LYS A 185 -22.44 18.72 5.09
CA LYS A 185 -23.20 18.50 6.34
C LYS A 185 -23.76 17.09 6.50
N LEU A 186 -23.87 16.33 5.43
CA LEU A 186 -24.35 14.94 5.45
C LEU A 186 -23.23 13.93 5.73
N VAL A 187 -21.97 14.36 5.72
CA VAL A 187 -20.81 13.48 5.87
C VAL A 187 -20.48 13.29 7.34
N SER A 188 -20.32 12.03 7.75
CA SER A 188 -19.83 11.65 9.07
C SER A 188 -18.40 11.09 8.97
N CYS A 189 -17.59 11.27 10.01
CA CYS A 189 -16.27 10.64 10.07
C CYS A 189 -16.33 9.09 10.03
N HIS A 190 -17.47 8.50 10.37
CA HIS A 190 -17.72 7.07 10.32
C HIS A 190 -18.31 6.58 8.99
N ASP A 191 -18.52 7.47 8.02
CA ASP A 191 -18.88 7.07 6.66
C ASP A 191 -17.67 6.43 5.97
N THR A 192 -17.92 5.46 5.09
CA THR A 192 -16.88 4.89 4.24
C THR A 192 -16.41 5.95 3.25
N VAL A 193 -15.13 6.28 3.26
CA VAL A 193 -14.53 7.26 2.35
C VAL A 193 -13.65 6.62 1.30
N ASN A 194 -13.11 5.46 1.62
CA ASN A 194 -12.18 4.76 0.74
C ASN A 194 -12.50 3.26 0.69
N MET A 195 -12.45 2.70 -0.49
CA MET A 195 -12.56 1.25 -0.71
C MET A 195 -11.34 0.77 -1.47
N GLN A 196 -10.58 -0.14 -0.87
CA GLN A 196 -9.37 -0.70 -1.45
C GLN A 196 -9.57 -2.19 -1.73
N TYR A 197 -9.22 -2.62 -2.94
CA TYR A 197 -9.32 -4.02 -3.32
C TYR A 197 -8.03 -4.76 -3.02
N THR A 198 -8.12 -5.75 -2.13
CA THR A 198 -6.99 -6.63 -1.76
C THR A 198 -7.11 -7.97 -2.46
N SER A 199 -5.98 -8.48 -2.98
CA SER A 199 -5.93 -9.84 -3.50
C SER A 199 -6.08 -10.84 -2.35
N GLY A 200 -7.29 -11.36 -2.17
CA GLY A 200 -7.55 -12.44 -1.23
C GLY A 200 -6.83 -13.72 -1.66
N THR A 201 -6.58 -14.58 -0.70
CA THR A 201 -5.91 -15.89 -0.94
C THR A 201 -6.84 -16.92 -1.58
N THR A 202 -8.12 -16.61 -1.72
CA THR A 202 -9.18 -17.55 -2.12
C THR A 202 -9.85 -17.21 -3.46
N GLY A 203 -9.26 -16.32 -4.30
CA GLY A 203 -9.83 -15.98 -5.60
C GLY A 203 -9.86 -14.49 -5.92
N PHE A 204 -11.03 -13.92 -6.18
CA PHE A 204 -11.19 -12.53 -6.60
C PHE A 204 -10.89 -11.53 -5.47
N PRO A 205 -10.36 -10.33 -5.81
CA PRO A 205 -10.08 -9.29 -4.83
C PRO A 205 -11.34 -8.86 -4.05
N LYS A 206 -11.18 -8.57 -2.76
CA LYS A 206 -12.26 -8.12 -1.87
C LYS A 206 -12.14 -6.62 -1.62
N GLY A 207 -13.25 -5.89 -1.65
CA GLY A 207 -13.30 -4.45 -1.40
C GLY A 207 -13.33 -4.14 0.10
N VAL A 208 -12.23 -3.70 0.66
CA VAL A 208 -12.07 -3.29 2.07
C VAL A 208 -12.66 -1.91 2.26
N MET A 209 -13.67 -1.76 3.11
CA MET A 209 -14.33 -0.48 3.41
C MET A 209 -13.65 0.23 4.59
N LEU A 210 -13.06 1.39 4.32
CA LEU A 210 -12.37 2.24 5.29
C LEU A 210 -13.09 3.57 5.48
N THR A 211 -13.27 3.99 6.74
CA THR A 211 -13.92 5.25 7.08
C THR A 211 -12.90 6.40 7.17
N HIS A 212 -13.38 7.65 7.15
CA HIS A 212 -12.54 8.80 7.46
C HIS A 212 -11.83 8.62 8.80
N TYR A 213 -12.58 8.14 9.82
CA TYR A 213 -12.07 7.92 11.17
C TYR A 213 -10.93 6.90 11.20
N ASN A 214 -11.07 5.78 10.48
CA ASN A 214 -10.01 4.79 10.40
C ASN A 214 -8.72 5.38 9.84
N ILE A 215 -8.79 5.92 8.60
CA ILE A 215 -7.58 6.28 7.85
C ILE A 215 -6.93 7.57 8.34
N ALA A 216 -7.72 8.57 8.75
CA ALA A 216 -7.16 9.82 9.27
C ALA A 216 -6.41 9.58 10.59
N ASN A 217 -7.01 8.81 11.52
CA ASN A 217 -6.36 8.53 12.81
C ASN A 217 -5.16 7.60 12.68
N ASN A 218 -5.17 6.66 11.71
CA ASN A 218 -4.00 5.82 11.47
C ASN A 218 -2.82 6.65 10.90
N GLY A 219 -3.10 7.58 9.97
CA GLY A 219 -2.10 8.55 9.51
C GLY A 219 -1.61 9.48 10.62
N PHE A 220 -2.52 9.97 11.47
CA PHE A 220 -2.19 10.82 12.63
C PHE A 220 -1.21 10.11 13.58
N LEU A 221 -1.55 8.94 14.07
CA LEU A 221 -0.68 8.21 15.00
C LEU A 221 0.64 7.78 14.35
N THR A 222 0.64 7.46 13.05
CA THR A 222 1.89 7.22 12.32
C THR A 222 2.83 8.43 12.38
N GLY A 223 2.32 9.63 12.18
CA GLY A 223 3.09 10.85 12.26
C GLY A 223 3.58 11.16 13.68
N GLU A 224 2.73 10.95 14.70
CA GLU A 224 3.11 11.10 16.10
C GLU A 224 4.29 10.17 16.47
N HIS A 225 4.26 8.90 16.06
CA HIS A 225 5.35 7.95 16.30
C HIS A 225 6.68 8.38 15.67
N MET A 226 6.61 9.12 14.56
CA MET A 226 7.76 9.63 13.82
C MET A 226 8.08 11.10 14.15
N LYS A 227 7.31 11.72 15.07
CA LYS A 227 7.43 13.13 15.46
C LYS A 227 7.34 14.08 14.27
N PHE A 228 6.35 13.87 13.43
CA PHE A 228 6.07 14.80 12.34
C PHE A 228 5.55 16.13 12.87
N THR A 229 5.94 17.19 12.20
CA THR A 229 5.48 18.55 12.44
C THR A 229 5.07 19.19 11.13
N ALA A 230 4.42 20.33 11.21
CA ALA A 230 4.07 21.07 10.01
C ALA A 230 5.28 21.42 9.11
N ASP A 231 6.48 21.51 9.65
CA ASP A 231 7.69 21.85 8.87
C ASP A 231 8.26 20.68 8.05
N ASP A 232 7.74 19.46 8.26
CA ASP A 232 8.21 18.31 7.52
C ASP A 232 7.76 18.30 6.05
N LYS A 233 8.61 17.72 5.22
CA LYS A 233 8.36 17.46 3.80
C LYS A 233 8.56 15.98 3.51
N LEU A 234 7.48 15.28 3.19
CA LEU A 234 7.52 13.86 2.87
C LEU A 234 7.64 13.64 1.37
N CYS A 235 8.69 12.93 0.92
CA CYS A 235 8.77 12.42 -0.44
C CYS A 235 7.85 11.20 -0.59
N VAL A 236 6.81 11.33 -1.41
CA VAL A 236 5.78 10.30 -1.61
C VAL A 236 6.00 9.62 -2.95
N CYS A 237 6.74 8.52 -2.94
CA CYS A 237 7.02 7.69 -4.12
C CYS A 237 6.23 6.37 -4.13
N VAL A 238 5.56 6.03 -3.03
CA VAL A 238 4.68 4.86 -2.92
C VAL A 238 3.33 5.12 -3.61
N PRO A 239 2.70 4.09 -4.22
CA PRO A 239 1.45 4.28 -4.96
C PRO A 239 0.29 4.72 -4.09
N LEU A 240 -0.45 5.75 -4.53
CA LEU A 240 -1.64 6.27 -3.84
C LEU A 240 -2.83 5.30 -3.88
N PHE A 241 -2.89 4.38 -4.83
CA PHE A 241 -3.96 3.37 -4.85
C PHE A 241 -3.83 2.32 -3.74
N HIS A 242 -2.70 2.30 -3.02
CA HIS A 242 -2.42 1.39 -1.91
C HIS A 242 -2.40 2.16 -0.57
N CYS A 243 -2.81 1.50 0.51
CA CYS A 243 -2.87 2.11 1.85
C CYS A 243 -1.53 2.70 2.33
N PHE A 244 -0.39 2.20 1.87
CA PHE A 244 0.90 2.80 2.18
C PHE A 244 1.00 4.25 1.67
N GLY A 245 0.54 4.52 0.45
CA GLY A 245 0.52 5.86 -0.14
C GLY A 245 -0.62 6.72 0.39
N VAL A 246 -1.87 6.22 0.30
CA VAL A 246 -3.04 7.03 0.63
C VAL A 246 -3.22 7.22 2.13
N VAL A 247 -2.84 6.26 2.98
CA VAL A 247 -3.01 6.39 4.43
C VAL A 247 -1.71 6.77 5.11
N LEU A 248 -0.69 5.89 5.13
CA LEU A 248 0.52 6.18 5.90
C LEU A 248 1.23 7.45 5.44
N ALA A 249 1.30 7.72 4.14
CA ALA A 249 1.93 8.93 3.64
C ALA A 249 0.96 10.13 3.62
N THR A 250 -0.15 10.02 2.88
CA THR A 250 -1.04 11.18 2.64
C THR A 250 -1.79 11.62 3.89
N MET A 251 -2.36 10.69 4.67
CA MET A 251 -3.10 11.08 5.87
C MET A 251 -2.16 11.55 6.97
N ASN A 252 -0.92 11.04 7.07
CA ASN A 252 0.09 11.62 7.94
C ASN A 252 0.32 13.11 7.60
N CYS A 253 0.58 13.41 6.32
CA CYS A 253 0.79 14.80 5.91
C CYS A 253 -0.46 15.67 6.12
N LEU A 254 -1.66 15.13 5.87
CA LEU A 254 -2.91 15.83 6.10
C LEU A 254 -3.10 16.22 7.57
N THR A 255 -2.86 15.28 8.49
CA THR A 255 -3.13 15.50 9.92
C THR A 255 -2.08 16.38 10.60
N HIS A 256 -0.86 16.44 10.08
CA HIS A 256 0.24 17.24 10.64
C HIS A 256 0.51 18.55 9.88
N GLY A 257 -0.22 18.84 8.80
CA GLY A 257 -0.01 20.04 8.00
C GLY A 257 1.31 20.04 7.21
N CYS A 258 1.83 18.86 6.86
CA CYS A 258 3.09 18.68 6.16
C CYS A 258 2.97 18.92 4.65
N THR A 259 4.11 19.16 4.01
CA THR A 259 4.21 19.19 2.55
C THR A 259 4.42 17.77 1.99
N GLN A 260 3.70 17.42 0.93
CA GLN A 260 3.91 16.20 0.15
C GLN A 260 4.68 16.53 -1.13
N VAL A 261 5.88 15.97 -1.28
CA VAL A 261 6.66 16.02 -2.52
C VAL A 261 6.37 14.75 -3.31
N MET A 262 5.53 14.87 -4.33
CA MET A 262 4.92 13.76 -5.04
C MET A 262 5.80 13.26 -6.17
N ILE A 263 5.95 11.96 -6.26
CA ILE A 263 6.57 11.25 -7.38
C ILE A 263 5.47 10.50 -8.13
N GLU A 264 5.25 10.86 -9.39
CA GLU A 264 4.16 10.30 -10.19
C GLU A 264 4.33 8.79 -10.45
N ARG A 265 5.55 8.39 -10.80
CA ARG A 265 5.98 6.99 -10.92
C ARG A 265 7.31 6.84 -10.20
N PHE A 266 7.46 5.77 -9.45
CA PHE A 266 8.74 5.50 -8.82
C PHE A 266 9.86 5.43 -9.86
N ASP A 267 10.83 6.30 -9.68
CA ASP A 267 12.11 6.34 -10.37
C ASP A 267 13.15 6.78 -9.35
N PRO A 268 14.19 5.96 -9.08
CA PRO A 268 15.16 6.23 -8.03
C PRO A 268 15.91 7.55 -8.24
N LEU A 269 16.20 7.92 -9.49
CA LEU A 269 16.85 9.19 -9.79
C LEU A 269 15.96 10.37 -9.46
N LEU A 270 14.67 10.30 -9.82
CA LEU A 270 13.70 11.34 -9.54
C LEU A 270 13.45 11.50 -8.04
N VAL A 271 13.41 10.38 -7.28
CA VAL A 271 13.30 10.42 -5.81
C VAL A 271 14.49 11.16 -5.21
N LEU A 272 15.72 10.75 -5.54
CA LEU A 272 16.95 11.36 -5.03
C LEU A 272 17.05 12.86 -5.38
N ALA A 273 16.73 13.22 -6.63
CA ALA A 273 16.72 14.59 -7.11
C ALA A 273 15.66 15.44 -6.39
N SER A 274 14.48 14.89 -6.12
CA SER A 274 13.40 15.59 -5.42
C SER A 274 13.73 15.81 -3.95
N ILE A 275 14.31 14.82 -3.27
CA ILE A 275 14.79 14.97 -1.88
C ILE A 275 15.84 16.07 -1.80
N HIS A 276 16.84 16.04 -2.67
CA HIS A 276 17.89 17.07 -2.73
C HIS A 276 17.33 18.47 -2.97
N LYS A 277 16.51 18.62 -4.02
CA LYS A 277 15.97 19.92 -4.45
C LYS A 277 14.99 20.51 -3.43
N GLU A 278 14.05 19.73 -2.95
CA GLU A 278 12.97 20.19 -2.07
C GLU A 278 13.36 20.11 -0.59
N ARG A 279 14.54 19.56 -0.27
CA ARG A 279 14.99 19.33 1.10
C ARG A 279 13.98 18.50 1.90
N CYS A 280 13.56 17.36 1.34
CA CYS A 280 12.63 16.47 2.02
C CYS A 280 13.22 15.97 3.34
N THR A 281 12.38 15.89 4.37
CA THR A 281 12.77 15.46 5.73
C THR A 281 12.42 14.00 5.98
N ALA A 282 11.58 13.41 5.14
CA ALA A 282 11.14 12.03 5.25
C ALA A 282 10.97 11.36 3.89
N LEU A 283 11.16 10.02 3.87
CA LEU A 283 10.95 9.17 2.71
C LEU A 283 10.30 7.86 3.14
N TYR A 284 9.25 7.43 2.42
CA TYR A 284 8.59 6.14 2.62
C TYR A 284 8.80 5.24 1.41
N GLY A 285 9.12 3.98 1.64
CA GLY A 285 9.34 3.02 0.57
C GLY A 285 9.25 1.56 1.00
N VAL A 286 9.15 0.69 0.00
CA VAL A 286 9.36 -0.74 0.19
C VAL A 286 10.87 -1.06 0.05
N PRO A 287 11.38 -2.18 0.59
CA PRO A 287 12.82 -2.50 0.54
C PRO A 287 13.44 -2.38 -0.86
N THR A 288 12.73 -2.84 -1.90
CA THR A 288 13.23 -2.78 -3.28
C THR A 288 13.44 -1.36 -3.80
N MET A 289 12.67 -0.37 -3.32
CA MET A 289 12.84 1.04 -3.66
C MET A 289 14.14 1.57 -3.06
N PHE A 290 14.39 1.34 -1.77
CA PHE A 290 15.62 1.74 -1.11
C PHE A 290 16.86 1.08 -1.73
N ILE A 291 16.77 -0.20 -2.11
CA ILE A 291 17.85 -0.89 -2.83
C ILE A 291 18.14 -0.18 -4.17
N ALA A 292 17.11 0.19 -4.91
CA ALA A 292 17.28 0.87 -6.20
C ALA A 292 17.88 2.28 -6.04
N GLU A 293 17.50 3.00 -5.00
CA GLU A 293 18.05 4.33 -4.66
C GLU A 293 19.51 4.24 -4.24
N LEU A 294 19.85 3.37 -3.28
CA LEU A 294 21.22 3.20 -2.76
C LEU A 294 22.22 2.74 -3.82
N HIS A 295 21.77 1.95 -4.79
CA HIS A 295 22.61 1.42 -5.86
C HIS A 295 22.56 2.26 -7.15
N HIS A 296 21.86 3.40 -7.14
CA HIS A 296 21.80 4.25 -8.31
C HIS A 296 23.17 4.91 -8.57
N PRO A 297 23.72 4.87 -9.80
CA PRO A 297 25.06 5.41 -10.09
C PRO A 297 25.25 6.87 -9.69
N MET A 298 24.19 7.66 -9.74
CA MET A 298 24.21 9.08 -9.37
C MET A 298 23.94 9.33 -7.88
N PHE A 299 23.74 8.32 -7.06
CA PHE A 299 23.45 8.47 -5.63
C PHE A 299 24.42 9.45 -4.92
N PRO A 300 25.77 9.38 -5.13
CA PRO A 300 26.72 10.27 -4.45
C PRO A 300 26.61 11.75 -4.84
N MET A 301 25.83 12.07 -5.89
CA MET A 301 25.68 13.44 -6.37
C MET A 301 24.58 14.23 -5.63
N PHE A 302 23.76 13.55 -4.81
CA PHE A 302 22.65 14.17 -4.12
C PHE A 302 22.94 14.38 -2.64
N ASP A 303 22.59 15.56 -2.14
CA ASP A 303 22.61 15.86 -0.71
C ASP A 303 21.30 15.40 -0.08
N LEU A 304 21.36 14.34 0.70
CA LEU A 304 20.23 13.74 1.41
C LEU A 304 20.22 14.11 2.90
N SER A 305 21.09 15.00 3.35
CA SER A 305 21.26 15.38 4.77
C SER A 305 20.03 16.03 5.41
N SER A 306 19.02 16.39 4.62
CA SER A 306 17.75 16.89 5.13
C SER A 306 16.84 15.78 5.66
N LEU A 307 17.05 14.53 5.23
CA LEU A 307 16.27 13.39 5.72
C LEU A 307 16.55 13.16 7.21
N ARG A 308 15.51 12.94 7.98
CA ARG A 308 15.59 12.62 9.40
C ARG A 308 14.89 11.32 9.79
N THR A 309 13.85 10.94 9.00
CA THR A 309 13.03 9.76 9.29
C THR A 309 12.42 9.18 8.02
N GLY A 310 11.89 7.97 8.14
CA GLY A 310 11.17 7.30 7.05
C GLY A 310 10.61 5.96 7.46
N ILE A 311 9.76 5.40 6.60
CA ILE A 311 9.18 4.07 6.80
C ILE A 311 9.70 3.13 5.72
N MET A 312 10.21 1.98 6.15
CA MET A 312 10.42 0.82 5.31
C MET A 312 9.40 -0.24 5.70
N ALA A 313 8.48 -0.58 4.81
CA ALA A 313 7.38 -1.50 5.11
C ALA A 313 6.86 -2.22 3.85
N GLY A 314 5.80 -3.00 4.03
CA GLY A 314 5.10 -3.67 2.93
C GLY A 314 5.63 -5.06 2.58
N SER A 315 6.82 -5.41 3.01
CA SER A 315 7.42 -6.74 2.95
C SER A 315 8.43 -6.91 4.08
N LEU A 316 9.15 -8.03 4.11
CA LEU A 316 10.29 -8.19 5.01
C LEU A 316 11.30 -7.06 4.78
N CYS A 317 11.67 -6.36 5.86
CA CYS A 317 12.68 -5.31 5.86
C CYS A 317 14.00 -5.90 6.35
N PRO A 318 14.97 -6.16 5.45
CA PRO A 318 16.26 -6.74 5.86
C PRO A 318 17.03 -5.80 6.79
N VAL A 319 17.51 -6.31 7.91
CA VAL A 319 18.26 -5.54 8.92
C VAL A 319 19.43 -4.77 8.30
N GLU A 320 20.21 -5.43 7.46
CA GLU A 320 21.39 -4.82 6.81
C GLU A 320 21.00 -3.68 5.85
N LEU A 321 19.84 -3.79 5.18
CA LEU A 321 19.34 -2.71 4.33
C LEU A 321 18.92 -1.51 5.18
N MET A 322 18.23 -1.73 6.29
CA MET A 322 17.81 -0.64 7.19
C MET A 322 19.03 0.11 7.75
N LYS A 323 20.08 -0.61 8.15
CA LYS A 323 21.36 -0.01 8.58
C LYS A 323 22.02 0.82 7.48
N GLN A 324 22.07 0.30 6.25
CA GLN A 324 22.65 1.04 5.11
C GLN A 324 21.86 2.30 4.78
N VAL A 325 20.52 2.26 4.86
CA VAL A 325 19.68 3.44 4.65
C VAL A 325 19.96 4.48 5.74
N GLU A 326 20.02 4.07 7.00
CA GLU A 326 20.31 4.98 8.11
C GLU A 326 21.70 5.62 7.99
N GLU A 327 22.73 4.83 7.63
CA GLU A 327 24.09 5.31 7.46
C GLU A 327 24.27 6.24 6.25
N LYS A 328 23.73 5.84 5.08
CA LYS A 328 24.01 6.52 3.81
C LYS A 328 22.99 7.59 3.44
N MET A 329 21.74 7.48 3.93
CA MET A 329 20.66 8.44 3.66
C MET A 329 20.36 9.33 4.87
N PHE A 330 21.07 9.16 5.98
CA PHE A 330 20.99 10.00 7.20
C PHE A 330 19.62 10.00 7.89
N MET A 331 18.77 9.01 7.64
CA MET A 331 17.43 8.98 8.20
C MET A 331 17.24 7.78 9.14
N ARG A 332 16.57 8.02 10.28
CA ARG A 332 16.15 6.93 11.17
C ARG A 332 14.96 6.22 10.54
N VAL A 333 15.16 4.97 10.15
CA VAL A 333 14.12 4.14 9.52
C VAL A 333 13.27 3.48 10.58
N THR A 334 11.96 3.57 10.43
CA THR A 334 10.97 2.84 11.22
C THR A 334 10.28 1.77 10.38
N SER A 335 9.68 0.79 11.03
CA SER A 335 8.94 -0.28 10.36
C SER A 335 7.49 -0.31 10.85
N VAL A 336 6.54 -0.33 9.91
CA VAL A 336 5.11 -0.48 10.18
C VAL A 336 4.67 -1.86 9.69
N TYR A 337 3.99 -2.60 10.54
CA TYR A 337 3.31 -3.82 10.15
C TYR A 337 1.79 -3.62 10.16
N GLY A 338 1.14 -4.22 9.20
CA GLY A 338 -0.31 -4.24 9.10
C GLY A 338 -0.80 -4.67 7.72
N LEU A 339 -2.10 -4.52 7.53
CA LEU A 339 -2.82 -4.91 6.31
C LEU A 339 -3.94 -3.90 6.04
N THR A 340 -4.43 -3.87 4.81
CA THR A 340 -5.47 -2.91 4.38
C THR A 340 -6.69 -2.94 5.30
N GLU A 341 -7.08 -4.11 5.77
CA GLU A 341 -8.17 -4.37 6.70
C GLU A 341 -7.97 -3.74 8.10
N ALA A 342 -6.73 -3.31 8.41
CA ALA A 342 -6.36 -2.59 9.64
C ALA A 342 -5.96 -1.12 9.39
N SER A 343 -6.25 -0.53 8.24
CA SER A 343 -6.20 0.90 7.89
C SER A 343 -4.86 1.64 7.77
N PRO A 344 -3.65 1.10 7.48
CA PRO A 344 -3.26 -0.28 7.53
C PRO A 344 -2.47 -0.65 8.80
N GLY A 345 -1.99 0.33 9.60
CA GLY A 345 -1.03 0.11 10.69
C GLY A 345 -1.65 -0.58 11.90
N MET A 346 -1.08 -1.71 12.29
CA MET A 346 -1.38 -2.43 13.53
C MET A 346 -0.28 -2.19 14.58
N THR A 347 1.00 -2.30 14.16
CA THR A 347 2.16 -2.03 15.01
C THR A 347 3.16 -1.15 14.27
N HIS A 348 3.94 -0.38 15.03
CA HIS A 348 4.93 0.55 14.51
C HIS A 348 6.11 0.70 15.48
N SER A 349 7.34 0.57 14.97
CA SER A 349 8.52 1.00 15.72
C SER A 349 8.60 2.53 15.72
N ARG A 350 8.98 3.12 16.86
CA ARG A 350 9.03 4.57 17.01
C ARG A 350 10.41 5.12 16.64
N ILE A 351 10.46 6.37 16.22
CA ILE A 351 11.72 7.03 15.84
C ILE A 351 12.74 7.07 16.99
N ASP A 352 12.29 7.07 18.23
CA ASP A 352 13.13 7.11 19.44
C ASP A 352 13.50 5.71 19.96
N ASP A 353 12.95 4.65 19.40
CA ASP A 353 13.32 3.29 19.80
C ASP A 353 14.80 3.03 19.49
N ASP A 354 15.41 2.16 20.29
CA ASP A 354 16.77 1.70 20.03
C ASP A 354 16.89 1.15 18.62
N PRO A 355 18.03 1.37 17.95
CA PRO A 355 18.25 0.87 16.58
C PRO A 355 17.97 -0.63 16.44
N GLU A 356 18.34 -1.45 17.44
CA GLU A 356 18.06 -2.89 17.42
C GLU A 356 16.54 -3.17 17.35
N VAL A 357 15.73 -2.46 18.13
CA VAL A 357 14.25 -2.57 18.10
C VAL A 357 13.72 -2.18 16.73
N ARG A 358 14.17 -1.04 16.16
CA ARG A 358 13.72 -0.55 14.85
C ARG A 358 14.07 -1.50 13.70
N TYR A 359 15.24 -2.18 13.78
CA TYR A 359 15.70 -3.07 12.70
C TYR A 359 15.15 -4.49 12.80
N THR A 360 14.87 -4.99 14.01
CA THR A 360 14.55 -6.41 14.21
C THR A 360 13.09 -6.66 14.57
N THR A 361 12.33 -5.62 14.87
CA THR A 361 10.92 -5.71 15.24
C THR A 361 10.03 -4.83 14.36
N VAL A 362 8.73 -4.98 14.50
CA VAL A 362 7.73 -4.07 13.93
C VAL A 362 7.11 -3.17 15.01
N GLY A 363 7.82 -3.02 16.14
CA GLY A 363 7.47 -2.13 17.25
C GLY A 363 6.26 -2.59 18.05
N HIS A 364 5.57 -1.61 18.64
CA HIS A 364 4.43 -1.77 19.53
C HIS A 364 3.09 -1.53 18.84
N ASP A 365 2.01 -1.86 19.52
CA ASP A 365 0.65 -1.49 19.12
C ASP A 365 0.54 0.01 18.84
N PHE A 366 -0.33 0.37 17.91
CA PHE A 366 -0.81 1.75 17.84
C PHE A 366 -1.65 2.06 19.09
N GLU A 367 -1.60 3.29 19.58
CA GLU A 367 -2.49 3.74 20.64
C GLU A 367 -3.96 3.54 20.23
N PHE A 368 -4.81 3.25 21.21
CA PHE A 368 -6.25 2.97 21.01
C PHE A 368 -6.55 1.71 20.19
N THR A 369 -5.57 0.81 20.07
CA THR A 369 -5.76 -0.54 19.53
C THR A 369 -5.29 -1.60 20.52
N GLU A 370 -5.70 -2.81 20.30
CA GLU A 370 -5.25 -3.98 21.04
C GLU A 370 -4.74 -5.02 20.04
N VAL A 371 -3.47 -5.39 20.15
CA VAL A 371 -2.86 -6.43 19.33
C VAL A 371 -2.56 -7.64 20.21
N LYS A 372 -3.01 -8.82 19.76
CA LYS A 372 -2.76 -10.11 20.41
C LYS A 372 -2.05 -11.07 19.49
N VAL A 373 -1.31 -11.99 20.10
CA VAL A 373 -0.77 -13.18 19.43
C VAL A 373 -1.54 -14.37 19.97
N ILE A 374 -2.28 -15.07 19.10
CA ILE A 374 -3.13 -16.20 19.50
C ILE A 374 -2.68 -17.51 18.85
N ASP A 375 -2.86 -18.64 19.51
CA ASP A 375 -2.69 -19.95 18.89
C ASP A 375 -3.83 -20.18 17.88
N PRO A 376 -3.51 -20.33 16.57
CA PRO A 376 -4.53 -20.48 15.55
C PRO A 376 -5.35 -21.77 15.67
N ASN A 377 -4.94 -22.75 16.50
CA ASN A 377 -5.67 -24.00 16.71
C ASN A 377 -6.62 -23.93 17.89
N THR A 378 -6.23 -23.24 18.98
CA THR A 378 -7.03 -23.17 20.21
C THR A 378 -7.78 -21.85 20.35
N GLY A 379 -7.33 -20.78 19.68
CA GLY A 379 -7.86 -19.41 19.85
C GLY A 379 -7.42 -18.72 21.16
N GLU A 380 -6.57 -19.37 21.94
CA GLU A 380 -6.05 -18.80 23.18
C GLU A 380 -4.86 -17.86 22.95
N GLU A 381 -4.69 -16.85 23.79
CA GLU A 381 -3.57 -15.93 23.71
C GLU A 381 -2.25 -16.66 24.06
N CYS A 382 -1.26 -16.52 23.20
CA CYS A 382 0.05 -17.12 23.39
C CYS A 382 0.85 -16.41 24.49
N PRO A 383 1.62 -17.15 25.30
CA PRO A 383 2.61 -16.55 26.20
C PRO A 383 3.65 -15.72 25.44
N VAL A 384 4.26 -14.77 26.13
CA VAL A 384 5.41 -13.99 25.62
C VAL A 384 6.49 -14.93 25.08
N GLY A 385 7.04 -14.63 23.91
CA GLY A 385 8.04 -15.45 23.23
C GLY A 385 7.48 -16.62 22.42
N VAL A 386 6.19 -16.89 22.53
CA VAL A 386 5.52 -17.98 21.77
C VAL A 386 4.87 -17.43 20.50
N GLN A 387 5.10 -18.10 19.39
CA GLN A 387 4.56 -17.72 18.09
C GLN A 387 3.06 -18.07 17.98
N GLY A 388 2.29 -17.15 17.41
CA GLY A 388 0.88 -17.35 17.06
C GLY A 388 0.43 -16.40 15.97
N GLU A 389 -0.87 -16.38 15.68
CA GLU A 389 -1.48 -15.45 14.74
C GLU A 389 -1.59 -14.04 15.35
N MET A 390 -1.22 -13.04 14.57
CA MET A 390 -1.39 -11.62 14.95
C MET A 390 -2.85 -11.21 14.74
N CYS A 391 -3.53 -10.77 15.80
CA CYS A 391 -4.90 -10.27 15.75
C CYS A 391 -4.97 -8.84 16.26
N ASN A 392 -5.84 -8.02 15.67
CA ASN A 392 -5.98 -6.59 16.00
C ASN A 392 -7.43 -6.19 16.25
N ARG A 393 -7.66 -5.34 17.23
CA ARG A 393 -8.94 -4.72 17.51
C ARG A 393 -8.75 -3.25 17.84
N GLY A 394 -9.53 -2.36 17.24
CA GLY A 394 -9.48 -0.93 17.55
C GLY A 394 -10.10 -0.05 16.48
N TYR A 395 -9.83 1.24 16.60
CA TYR A 395 -10.32 2.26 15.67
C TYR A 395 -9.90 1.98 14.21
N ASN A 396 -8.80 1.27 14.01
CA ASN A 396 -8.20 0.98 12.72
C ASN A 396 -8.82 -0.23 11.99
N THR A 397 -9.62 -1.05 12.66
CA THR A 397 -10.29 -2.19 12.03
C THR A 397 -11.30 -1.72 10.99
N MET A 398 -11.26 -2.28 9.79
CA MET A 398 -12.16 -1.97 8.68
C MET A 398 -13.64 -2.14 9.07
N LYS A 399 -14.52 -1.48 8.34
CA LYS A 399 -15.97 -1.67 8.46
C LYS A 399 -16.44 -3.05 7.99
N GLY A 400 -15.67 -3.68 7.11
CA GLY A 400 -15.90 -5.00 6.52
C GLY A 400 -15.58 -5.02 5.03
N TYR A 401 -15.80 -6.18 4.40
CA TYR A 401 -15.71 -6.33 2.95
C TYR A 401 -17.04 -5.94 2.28
N TYR A 402 -16.96 -5.11 1.26
CA TYR A 402 -18.13 -4.66 0.51
C TYR A 402 -18.88 -5.83 -0.12
N LYS A 403 -20.20 -5.92 0.14
CA LYS A 403 -21.09 -7.01 -0.30
C LYS A 403 -20.63 -8.42 0.08
N ASN A 404 -19.79 -8.57 1.08
CA ASN A 404 -19.29 -9.88 1.49
C ASN A 404 -19.26 -10.01 3.03
N PRO A 405 -20.44 -10.09 3.67
CA PRO A 405 -20.54 -10.22 5.13
C PRO A 405 -19.97 -11.57 5.63
N GLU A 406 -20.05 -12.62 4.82
CA GLU A 406 -19.51 -13.94 5.16
C GLU A 406 -17.98 -13.88 5.28
N ALA A 407 -17.29 -13.35 4.26
CA ALA A 407 -15.85 -13.18 4.34
C ALA A 407 -15.43 -12.16 5.43
N THR A 408 -16.30 -11.22 5.78
CA THR A 408 -16.05 -10.32 6.91
C THR A 408 -16.08 -11.08 8.23
N ALA A 409 -17.08 -11.94 8.43
CA ALA A 409 -17.20 -12.78 9.63
C ALA A 409 -16.11 -13.86 9.74
N GLU A 410 -15.48 -14.25 8.61
CA GLU A 410 -14.32 -15.16 8.63
C GLU A 410 -13.05 -14.51 9.19
N VAL A 411 -12.92 -13.17 9.07
CA VAL A 411 -11.69 -12.46 9.47
C VAL A 411 -11.87 -11.54 10.67
N ILE A 412 -13.10 -11.18 11.03
CA ILE A 412 -13.41 -10.42 12.25
C ILE A 412 -14.26 -11.30 13.15
N ASP A 413 -13.69 -11.69 14.28
CA ASP A 413 -14.34 -12.58 15.23
C ASP A 413 -15.48 -11.88 16.02
N ALA A 414 -16.21 -12.68 16.83
CA ALA A 414 -17.33 -12.19 17.65
C ALA A 414 -16.89 -11.14 18.73
N ASN A 415 -15.61 -11.09 19.06
CA ASN A 415 -15.03 -10.13 20.01
C ASN A 415 -14.49 -8.86 19.30
N GLY A 416 -14.61 -8.80 17.98
CA GLY A 416 -14.15 -7.69 17.14
C GLY A 416 -12.66 -7.72 16.80
N PHE A 417 -11.96 -8.82 17.02
CA PHE A 417 -10.58 -8.98 16.59
C PHE A 417 -10.51 -9.35 15.12
N LEU A 418 -9.71 -8.60 14.38
CA LEU A 418 -9.33 -8.88 13.00
C LEU A 418 -8.18 -9.88 13.01
N HIS A 419 -8.38 -11.04 12.41
CA HIS A 419 -7.40 -12.08 12.18
C HIS A 419 -6.56 -11.75 10.94
N SER A 420 -5.26 -11.55 11.11
CA SER A 420 -4.40 -11.09 10.00
C SER A 420 -3.97 -12.21 9.05
N GLY A 421 -3.99 -13.46 9.51
CA GLY A 421 -3.37 -14.59 8.81
C GLY A 421 -1.84 -14.56 8.83
N ASP A 422 -1.24 -13.60 9.50
CA ASP A 422 0.21 -13.46 9.66
C ASP A 422 0.64 -13.97 11.05
N LEU A 423 1.78 -14.64 11.11
CA LEU A 423 2.35 -15.17 12.33
C LEU A 423 3.35 -14.17 12.92
N GLY A 424 3.33 -14.05 14.23
CA GLY A 424 4.25 -13.18 14.96
C GLY A 424 4.53 -13.67 16.37
N VAL A 425 5.46 -12.99 17.01
CA VAL A 425 5.87 -13.21 18.40
C VAL A 425 5.88 -11.86 19.10
N LYS A 426 5.37 -11.80 20.32
CA LYS A 426 5.49 -10.65 21.22
C LYS A 426 6.65 -10.91 22.18
N ASP A 427 7.57 -9.95 22.33
CA ASP A 427 8.68 -10.04 23.28
C ASP A 427 8.30 -9.51 24.68
N GLU A 428 9.21 -9.63 25.63
CA GLU A 428 9.02 -9.17 27.03
C GLU A 428 8.85 -7.65 27.15
N ASN A 429 9.33 -6.88 26.18
CA ASN A 429 9.19 -5.42 26.12
C ASN A 429 7.92 -4.97 25.40
N GLY A 430 7.11 -5.90 24.89
CA GLY A 430 5.89 -5.61 24.16
C GLY A 430 6.08 -5.34 22.67
N ASN A 431 7.29 -5.52 22.12
CA ASN A 431 7.51 -5.42 20.68
C ASN A 431 7.07 -6.69 19.96
N TYR A 432 6.63 -6.53 18.73
CA TYR A 432 6.25 -7.64 17.85
C TYR A 432 7.29 -7.89 16.78
N ARG A 433 7.43 -9.16 16.41
CA ARG A 433 8.21 -9.61 15.26
C ARG A 433 7.36 -10.53 14.41
N ILE A 434 7.22 -10.19 13.15
CA ILE A 434 6.52 -11.06 12.19
C ILE A 434 7.44 -12.22 11.84
N THR A 435 6.94 -13.44 11.93
CA THR A 435 7.71 -14.66 11.66
C THR A 435 7.28 -15.37 10.37
N GLY A 436 6.12 -15.01 9.81
CA GLY A 436 5.66 -15.59 8.55
C GLY A 436 4.19 -15.34 8.29
N ARG A 437 3.66 -16.11 7.35
CA ARG A 437 2.23 -16.22 7.06
C ARG A 437 1.75 -17.65 7.26
N ILE A 438 0.56 -17.82 7.81
CA ILE A 438 -0.05 -19.13 7.97
C ILE A 438 -0.11 -19.86 6.62
N LYS A 439 -0.46 -19.15 5.55
CA LYS A 439 -0.62 -19.71 4.20
C LYS A 439 0.68 -19.94 3.42
N ASP A 440 1.77 -19.26 3.80
CA ASP A 440 3.09 -19.41 3.17
C ASP A 440 3.94 -20.48 3.90
N MET A 441 3.45 -20.99 5.02
CA MET A 441 4.13 -22.01 5.81
C MET A 441 4.30 -23.29 4.96
N ILE A 442 5.51 -23.80 4.93
CA ILE A 442 5.87 -25.02 4.20
C ILE A 442 5.65 -26.19 5.15
N ILE A 443 4.76 -27.12 4.79
CA ILE A 443 4.50 -28.33 5.57
C ILE A 443 5.30 -29.48 4.98
N ARG A 444 6.44 -29.77 5.60
CA ARG A 444 7.36 -30.81 5.13
C ARG A 444 7.35 -32.04 6.04
N GLY A 445 6.59 -33.06 5.64
CA GLY A 445 6.53 -34.31 6.40
C GLY A 445 6.01 -34.16 7.82
N GLY A 446 5.10 -33.19 8.06
CA GLY A 446 4.54 -32.84 9.36
C GLY A 446 5.28 -31.74 10.12
N GLU A 447 6.45 -31.31 9.63
CA GLU A 447 7.21 -30.20 10.20
C GLU A 447 6.78 -28.87 9.55
N ASN A 448 6.47 -27.87 10.36
CA ASN A 448 6.15 -26.52 9.93
C ASN A 448 7.42 -25.72 9.72
N ILE A 449 7.66 -25.25 8.51
CA ILE A 449 8.83 -24.44 8.15
C ILE A 449 8.35 -23.07 7.71
N TYR A 450 8.92 -22.05 8.33
CA TYR A 450 8.57 -20.66 8.03
C TYR A 450 9.58 -20.08 7.04
N PRO A 451 9.17 -19.71 5.82
CA PRO A 451 10.06 -19.19 4.78
C PRO A 451 10.95 -18.05 5.25
N ARG A 452 10.41 -17.13 6.02
CA ARG A 452 11.10 -15.95 6.52
C ARG A 452 12.38 -16.26 7.32
N GLU A 453 12.35 -17.28 8.16
CA GLU A 453 13.51 -17.69 8.95
C GLU A 453 14.71 -18.07 8.06
N ILE A 454 14.40 -18.76 6.95
CA ILE A 454 15.42 -19.18 6.00
C ILE A 454 15.88 -18.01 5.13
N GLU A 455 14.98 -17.13 4.73
CA GLU A 455 15.28 -15.90 3.99
C GLU A 455 16.23 -15.00 4.79
N GLU A 456 15.90 -14.69 6.05
CA GLU A 456 16.75 -13.89 6.95
C GLU A 456 18.14 -14.52 7.17
N PHE A 457 18.20 -15.85 7.22
CA PHE A 457 19.46 -16.55 7.33
C PHE A 457 20.29 -16.43 6.05
N LEU A 458 19.69 -16.64 4.89
CA LEU A 458 20.36 -16.58 3.59
C LEU A 458 20.79 -15.16 3.20
N TYR A 459 20.07 -14.11 3.62
CA TYR A 459 20.50 -12.72 3.41
C TYR A 459 21.88 -12.40 4.03
N LYS A 460 22.33 -13.17 5.03
CA LYS A 460 23.66 -13.03 5.63
C LYS A 460 24.78 -13.61 4.77
N MET A 461 24.44 -14.34 3.72
CA MET A 461 25.44 -14.95 2.82
C MET A 461 25.96 -13.90 1.83
N PRO A 462 27.29 -13.63 1.80
CA PRO A 462 27.86 -12.68 0.86
C PRO A 462 27.52 -13.02 -0.59
N GLY A 463 27.16 -12.02 -1.38
CA GLY A 463 26.79 -12.19 -2.78
C GLY A 463 25.28 -12.35 -3.05
N ILE A 464 24.47 -12.60 -2.05
CA ILE A 464 23.02 -12.64 -2.19
C ILE A 464 22.47 -11.20 -2.13
N LYS A 465 21.83 -10.78 -3.24
CA LYS A 465 21.14 -9.50 -3.37
C LYS A 465 19.69 -9.57 -2.85
N ASP A 466 18.99 -10.66 -3.20
CA ASP A 466 17.62 -10.92 -2.75
C ASP A 466 17.37 -12.43 -2.71
N VAL A 467 16.51 -12.88 -1.79
CA VAL A 467 16.15 -14.29 -1.65
C VAL A 467 14.71 -14.43 -1.21
N GLN A 468 14.02 -15.36 -1.85
CA GLN A 468 12.67 -15.76 -1.49
C GLN A 468 12.62 -17.27 -1.29
N VAL A 469 11.86 -17.71 -0.29
CA VAL A 469 11.68 -19.11 0.04
C VAL A 469 10.22 -19.50 -0.08
N ALA A 470 9.94 -20.63 -0.73
CA ALA A 470 8.59 -21.13 -0.91
C ALA A 470 8.57 -22.68 -0.90
N GLY A 471 7.38 -23.24 -0.64
CA GLY A 471 7.15 -24.67 -0.75
C GLY A 471 7.16 -25.14 -2.21
N VAL A 472 8.00 -26.11 -2.50
CA VAL A 472 8.02 -26.84 -3.77
C VAL A 472 7.33 -28.19 -3.54
N PRO A 473 6.40 -28.62 -4.39
CA PRO A 473 5.75 -29.92 -4.24
C PRO A 473 6.77 -31.07 -4.09
N SER A 474 6.49 -32.02 -3.21
CA SER A 474 7.35 -33.19 -2.99
C SER A 474 6.51 -34.46 -2.83
N LYS A 475 6.80 -35.49 -3.63
CA LYS A 475 6.10 -36.79 -3.55
C LYS A 475 6.29 -37.44 -2.18
N LYS A 476 7.45 -37.25 -1.57
CA LYS A 476 7.82 -37.92 -0.31
C LYS A 476 7.33 -37.17 0.94
N TYR A 477 7.34 -35.85 0.92
CA TYR A 477 7.12 -35.01 2.11
C TYR A 477 5.92 -34.08 2.01
N GLY A 478 5.15 -34.13 0.91
CA GLY A 478 4.11 -33.14 0.58
C GLY A 478 4.74 -31.86 -0.01
N GLU A 479 5.58 -31.21 0.76
CA GLU A 479 6.37 -30.05 0.32
C GLU A 479 7.85 -30.17 0.71
N ALA A 480 8.70 -29.47 -0.01
CA ALA A 480 10.11 -29.29 0.29
C ALA A 480 10.50 -27.81 0.17
N VAL A 481 11.54 -27.41 0.86
CA VAL A 481 12.02 -26.03 0.83
C VAL A 481 12.69 -25.73 -0.50
N GLY A 482 12.20 -24.69 -1.20
CA GLY A 482 12.83 -24.10 -2.38
C GLY A 482 13.31 -22.68 -2.08
N ALA A 483 14.58 -22.38 -2.41
CA ALA A 483 15.13 -21.04 -2.32
C ALA A 483 15.33 -20.46 -3.73
N PHE A 484 14.85 -19.26 -3.95
CA PHE A 484 14.98 -18.48 -5.20
C PHE A 484 15.90 -17.29 -4.90
N ILE A 485 17.04 -17.20 -5.57
CA ILE A 485 18.14 -16.30 -5.20
C ILE A 485 18.48 -15.39 -6.36
N ILE A 486 18.58 -14.09 -6.09
CA ILE A 486 19.17 -13.09 -6.97
C ILE A 486 20.54 -12.73 -6.41
N LEU A 487 21.58 -12.81 -7.24
CA LEU A 487 22.94 -12.44 -6.85
C LEU A 487 23.24 -10.98 -7.18
N HIS A 488 24.15 -10.38 -6.44
CA HIS A 488 24.77 -9.12 -6.82
C HIS A 488 25.56 -9.27 -8.12
N GLU A 489 25.70 -8.20 -8.88
CA GLU A 489 26.48 -8.18 -10.11
C GLU A 489 27.96 -8.53 -9.82
N GLY A 490 28.51 -9.41 -10.65
CA GLY A 490 29.89 -9.92 -10.48
C GLY A 490 30.04 -11.09 -9.52
N TYR A 491 29.00 -11.48 -8.78
CA TYR A 491 29.03 -12.69 -7.97
C TYR A 491 28.57 -13.91 -8.75
N THR A 492 29.26 -15.03 -8.50
CA THR A 492 28.87 -16.36 -8.98
C THR A 492 28.73 -17.30 -7.78
N MET A 493 27.69 -18.10 -7.79
CA MET A 493 27.36 -19.02 -6.72
C MET A 493 26.61 -20.22 -7.30
N ASN A 494 26.77 -21.38 -6.71
CA ASN A 494 26.05 -22.59 -7.09
C ASN A 494 25.25 -23.16 -5.90
N GLU A 495 24.47 -24.20 -6.13
CA GLU A 495 23.63 -24.81 -5.08
C GLU A 495 24.45 -25.41 -3.92
N PHE A 496 25.65 -25.91 -4.20
CA PHE A 496 26.50 -26.48 -3.17
C PHE A 496 26.95 -25.40 -2.18
N ASP A 497 27.34 -24.22 -2.65
CA ASP A 497 27.78 -23.11 -1.81
C ASP A 497 26.65 -22.70 -0.82
N VAL A 498 25.41 -22.63 -1.29
CA VAL A 498 24.26 -22.28 -0.46
C VAL A 498 23.97 -23.36 0.58
N ARG A 499 24.02 -24.63 0.19
CA ARG A 499 23.80 -25.75 1.12
C ARG A 499 24.90 -25.85 2.17
N GLU A 500 26.16 -25.66 1.77
CA GLU A 500 27.30 -25.63 2.68
C GLU A 500 27.18 -24.48 3.69
N PHE A 501 26.75 -23.30 3.24
CA PHE A 501 26.50 -22.17 4.12
C PHE A 501 25.43 -22.49 5.17
N CYS A 502 24.42 -23.27 4.83
CA CYS A 502 23.34 -23.69 5.74
C CYS A 502 23.73 -24.84 6.67
N GLN A 503 24.67 -25.68 6.25
CA GLN A 503 25.00 -26.92 6.96
C GLN A 503 25.56 -26.66 8.36
N GLY A 504 24.94 -27.30 9.36
CA GLY A 504 25.32 -27.15 10.78
C GLY A 504 24.90 -25.82 11.42
N LYS A 505 24.31 -24.88 10.66
CA LYS A 505 23.89 -23.56 11.16
C LYS A 505 22.37 -23.43 11.27
N ILE A 506 21.63 -24.17 10.46
CA ILE A 506 20.16 -24.29 10.57
C ILE A 506 19.77 -25.77 10.61
N ALA A 507 18.54 -26.05 11.08
CA ALA A 507 18.05 -27.42 11.17
C ALA A 507 18.03 -28.09 9.78
N ARG A 508 18.40 -29.36 9.70
CA ARG A 508 18.55 -30.08 8.44
C ARG A 508 17.30 -30.06 7.55
N TYR A 509 16.12 -30.10 8.15
CA TYR A 509 14.86 -30.09 7.42
C TYR A 509 14.52 -28.71 6.82
N LYS A 510 15.15 -27.63 7.32
CA LYS A 510 15.02 -26.24 6.81
C LYS A 510 16.00 -25.94 5.67
N ILE A 511 17.06 -26.73 5.48
CA ILE A 511 18.02 -26.51 4.39
C ILE A 511 17.28 -26.66 3.04
N PRO A 512 17.39 -25.65 2.15
CA PRO A 512 16.72 -25.71 0.85
C PRO A 512 17.13 -26.95 0.05
N LYS A 513 16.14 -27.73 -0.34
CA LYS A 513 16.33 -28.89 -1.23
C LYS A 513 16.50 -28.41 -2.67
N TYR A 514 15.71 -27.43 -3.07
CA TYR A 514 15.75 -26.82 -4.39
C TYR A 514 16.31 -25.41 -4.29
N ILE A 515 17.28 -25.06 -5.12
CA ILE A 515 17.93 -23.76 -5.14
C ILE A 515 17.93 -23.28 -6.57
N PHE A 516 17.29 -22.13 -6.81
CA PHE A 516 17.13 -21.56 -8.13
C PHE A 516 17.74 -20.17 -8.16
N PHE A 517 18.66 -19.92 -9.09
CA PHE A 517 19.19 -18.57 -9.34
C PHE A 517 18.32 -17.91 -10.41
N VAL A 518 17.72 -16.78 -10.05
CA VAL A 518 16.79 -16.05 -10.90
C VAL A 518 17.28 -14.62 -11.12
N LYS A 519 16.82 -13.97 -12.19
CA LYS A 519 17.22 -12.60 -12.51
C LYS A 519 16.34 -11.56 -11.81
N GLU A 520 15.07 -11.89 -11.63
CA GLU A 520 14.07 -10.98 -11.04
C GLU A 520 12.93 -11.77 -10.42
N PHE A 521 12.18 -11.12 -9.53
CA PHE A 521 10.93 -11.64 -8.98
C PHE A 521 9.73 -10.92 -9.60
N SER A 522 8.63 -11.66 -9.81
CA SER A 522 7.35 -11.04 -10.14
C SER A 522 6.86 -10.19 -8.96
N MET A 523 6.55 -8.93 -9.21
CA MET A 523 6.10 -7.98 -8.19
C MET A 523 4.64 -7.57 -8.39
N THR A 524 4.00 -7.15 -7.31
CA THR A 524 2.71 -6.45 -7.33
C THR A 524 2.90 -4.99 -7.78
N GLY A 525 1.80 -4.28 -8.05
CA GLY A 525 1.85 -2.84 -8.36
C GLY A 525 2.40 -1.98 -7.23
N SER A 526 2.36 -2.47 -6.00
CA SER A 526 2.95 -1.81 -4.83
C SER A 526 4.41 -2.21 -4.56
N GLY A 527 5.06 -2.95 -5.48
CA GLY A 527 6.46 -3.38 -5.33
C GLY A 527 6.69 -4.59 -4.42
N LYS A 528 5.62 -5.30 -4.01
CA LYS A 528 5.73 -6.52 -3.20
C LYS A 528 5.94 -7.75 -4.08
N ILE A 529 6.79 -8.68 -3.65
CA ILE A 529 7.04 -9.93 -4.36
C ILE A 529 5.81 -10.84 -4.28
N GLN A 530 5.43 -11.40 -5.43
CA GLN A 530 4.29 -12.31 -5.56
C GLN A 530 4.72 -13.77 -5.24
N LYS A 531 4.87 -14.09 -3.95
CA LYS A 531 5.34 -15.42 -3.51
C LYS A 531 4.53 -16.58 -4.06
N PHE A 532 3.23 -16.43 -4.25
CA PHE A 532 2.37 -17.50 -4.81
C PHE A 532 2.82 -17.97 -6.20
N LYS A 533 3.47 -17.08 -6.99
CA LYS A 533 4.02 -17.46 -8.31
C LYS A 533 5.31 -18.28 -8.23
N LEU A 534 5.98 -18.30 -7.07
CA LEU A 534 7.22 -19.05 -6.92
C LEU A 534 6.99 -20.57 -7.00
N LYS A 535 5.82 -21.05 -6.58
CA LYS A 535 5.45 -22.46 -6.70
C LYS A 535 5.40 -22.89 -8.17
N ASP A 536 4.70 -22.13 -9.02
CA ASP A 536 4.63 -22.42 -10.46
C ASP A 536 5.99 -22.24 -11.14
N LEU A 537 6.74 -21.21 -10.73
CA LEU A 537 8.10 -20.99 -11.21
C LEU A 537 9.01 -22.18 -10.87
N SER A 538 8.88 -22.76 -9.67
CA SER A 538 9.68 -23.93 -9.28
C SER A 538 9.43 -25.14 -10.17
N LEU A 539 8.16 -25.39 -10.50
CA LEU A 539 7.78 -26.50 -11.39
C LEU A 539 8.37 -26.32 -12.79
N LYS A 540 8.30 -25.08 -13.29
CA LYS A 540 8.89 -24.72 -14.59
C LYS A 540 10.41 -24.90 -14.59
N LEU A 541 11.11 -24.34 -13.60
CA LEU A 541 12.56 -24.43 -13.48
C LEU A 541 13.04 -25.88 -13.27
N CYS A 542 12.33 -26.69 -12.47
CA CYS A 542 12.64 -28.11 -12.34
C CYS A 542 12.53 -28.84 -13.68
N ALA A 543 11.48 -28.56 -14.47
CA ALA A 543 11.32 -29.18 -15.79
C ALA A 543 12.41 -28.74 -16.78
N GLU A 544 12.77 -27.44 -16.82
CA GLU A 544 13.81 -26.89 -17.68
C GLU A 544 15.21 -27.42 -17.33
N GLN A 545 15.50 -27.64 -16.05
CA GLN A 545 16.79 -28.12 -15.56
C GLN A 545 16.87 -29.65 -15.42
N GLY A 546 15.81 -30.36 -15.77
CA GLY A 546 15.75 -31.82 -15.63
C GLY A 546 15.81 -32.30 -14.18
N ILE A 547 15.41 -31.48 -13.23
CA ILE A 547 15.38 -31.80 -11.80
C ILE A 547 14.12 -32.60 -11.49
N GLU A 548 14.27 -33.81 -11.01
CA GLU A 548 13.14 -34.64 -10.61
C GLU A 548 12.56 -34.14 -9.28
N ILE A 549 11.25 -33.95 -9.26
CA ILE A 549 10.48 -33.61 -8.05
C ILE A 549 10.20 -34.94 -7.30
N ILE A 550 11.03 -35.20 -6.28
CA ILE A 550 10.99 -36.45 -5.46
C ILE A 550 10.21 -36.22 -4.18
#